data_6350a9bf0a551a1e989b22276dff5112
#
_entry.id   6350a9bf0a551a1e989b22276dff5112
#
_cell.length_a   1.000
_cell.length_b   1.000
_cell.length_c   1.000
_cell.angle_alpha   90.00
_cell.angle_beta   90.00
_cell.angle_gamma   90.00
#
_symmetry.space_group_name_H-M   'P 1'
#
loop_
_entity.id
_entity.type
_entity.pdbx_description
1 polymer ?
#
loop_
_entity_poly.entity_id
_entity_poly.type
_entity_poly.pdbx_seq_one_letter_code
_entity_poly.pdbx_strand_id
1 'polypeptide(L)'
;MVFAEKGFREATIREICQRAGANVAAVNYHFRDKEGLYEAVLTACRNDHRNPENHLAMDSTVQPAVRLEAYVRWMFRRVLALDREFPLGQILNREMIEPTPALSRIVEVHIRPEARWLASLMRDLLGPTFSRDELSRATMSVVGQILFYKHCSSVIHFLDETLMPRRDDFEAHVRHVTEFTLAATAGLRARRESETPLTATTFDSSSPEPFCKSPNVN
;
A
#
# COMPACT_ATOMS: atom_id res chain seq x y z
N MET A 1 -13.16 0.43 16.14
CA MET A 1 -12.32 -0.75 16.51
C MET A 1 -11.15 -0.28 17.36
N VAL A 2 -10.96 -0.84 18.58
CA VAL A 2 -10.02 -0.30 19.59
C VAL A 2 -8.58 -0.16 19.11
N PHE A 3 -8.06 -1.15 18.41
CA PHE A 3 -6.69 -1.08 17.86
C PHE A 3 -6.49 0.03 16.82
N ALA A 4 -7.49 0.31 16.00
CA ALA A 4 -7.43 1.41 15.04
C ALA A 4 -7.47 2.79 15.74
N GLU A 5 -8.24 2.90 16.83
CA GLU A 5 -8.40 4.14 17.59
C GLU A 5 -7.20 4.44 18.47
N LYS A 6 -6.69 3.43 19.21
CA LYS A 6 -5.68 3.59 20.26
C LYS A 6 -4.30 3.06 19.90
N GLY A 7 -4.20 2.26 18.83
CA GLY A 7 -2.97 1.54 18.49
C GLY A 7 -2.76 0.31 19.39
N PHE A 8 -1.66 -0.41 19.08
CA PHE A 8 -1.32 -1.62 19.82
C PHE A 8 -0.98 -1.35 21.28
N ARG A 9 -0.18 -0.32 21.59
CA ARG A 9 0.33 -0.09 22.96
C ARG A 9 -0.78 0.24 23.96
N GLU A 10 -1.67 1.17 23.64
CA GLU A 10 -2.69 1.68 24.53
C GLU A 10 -3.96 0.83 24.60
N ALA A 11 -4.24 0.04 23.55
CA ALA A 11 -5.37 -0.88 23.57
C ALA A 11 -5.20 -1.95 24.64
N THR A 12 -6.27 -2.28 25.37
CA THR A 12 -6.29 -3.37 26.34
C THR A 12 -7.28 -4.45 25.96
N ILE A 13 -6.96 -5.72 26.24
CA ILE A 13 -7.89 -6.85 26.03
C ILE A 13 -9.21 -6.58 26.75
N ARG A 14 -9.17 -6.03 27.96
CA ARG A 14 -10.37 -5.74 28.75
C ARG A 14 -11.30 -4.75 28.04
N GLU A 15 -10.76 -3.68 27.47
CA GLU A 15 -11.55 -2.69 26.72
C GLU A 15 -12.12 -3.29 25.43
N ILE A 16 -11.30 -4.07 24.72
CA ILE A 16 -11.74 -4.76 23.50
C ILE A 16 -12.90 -5.70 23.81
N CYS A 17 -12.78 -6.50 24.86
CA CYS A 17 -13.84 -7.40 25.33
C CYS A 17 -15.11 -6.64 25.71
N GLN A 18 -14.97 -5.54 26.46
CA GLN A 18 -16.10 -4.71 26.88
C GLN A 18 -16.88 -4.17 25.66
N ARG A 19 -16.15 -3.64 24.64
CA ARG A 19 -16.79 -3.12 23.40
C ARG A 19 -17.39 -4.21 22.52
N ALA A 20 -16.80 -5.41 22.56
CA ALA A 20 -17.27 -6.56 21.78
C ALA A 20 -18.36 -7.39 22.49
N GLY A 21 -18.67 -7.09 23.74
CA GLY A 21 -19.56 -7.93 24.57
C GLY A 21 -18.98 -9.33 24.81
N ALA A 22 -17.63 -9.47 24.80
CA ALA A 22 -16.94 -10.75 24.89
C ALA A 22 -16.32 -10.94 26.28
N ASN A 23 -16.07 -12.22 26.64
CA ASN A 23 -15.39 -12.57 27.88
C ASN A 23 -13.86 -12.55 27.69
N VAL A 24 -13.13 -11.91 28.60
CA VAL A 24 -11.66 -11.87 28.60
C VAL A 24 -11.04 -13.27 28.58
N ALA A 25 -11.61 -14.21 29.34
CA ALA A 25 -11.11 -15.59 29.38
C ALA A 25 -11.25 -16.29 27.99
N ALA A 26 -12.34 -16.04 27.27
CA ALA A 26 -12.55 -16.57 25.93
C ALA A 26 -11.53 -15.96 24.94
N VAL A 27 -11.27 -14.65 25.04
CA VAL A 27 -10.26 -14.00 24.18
C VAL A 27 -8.86 -14.57 24.43
N ASN A 28 -8.48 -14.74 25.69
CA ASN A 28 -7.19 -15.36 26.05
C ASN A 28 -7.09 -16.83 25.59
N TYR A 29 -8.18 -17.57 25.66
CA TYR A 29 -8.23 -18.96 25.18
C TYR A 29 -8.03 -19.04 23.66
N HIS A 30 -8.67 -18.17 22.87
CA HIS A 30 -8.61 -18.22 21.41
C HIS A 30 -7.38 -17.57 20.81
N PHE A 31 -6.89 -16.48 21.42
CA PHE A 31 -5.83 -15.64 20.87
C PHE A 31 -4.55 -15.66 21.69
N ARG A 32 -4.51 -16.30 22.85
CA ARG A 32 -3.46 -16.38 23.87
C ARG A 32 -3.23 -15.05 24.61
N ASP A 33 -2.90 -14.00 23.87
CA ASP A 33 -2.48 -12.71 24.39
C ASP A 33 -2.94 -11.58 23.45
N LYS A 34 -2.50 -10.37 23.76
CA LYS A 34 -2.83 -9.17 22.99
C LYS A 34 -2.20 -9.19 21.59
N GLU A 35 -0.99 -9.73 21.48
CA GLU A 35 -0.27 -9.93 20.21
C GLU A 35 -1.07 -10.84 19.27
N GLY A 36 -1.47 -12.00 19.74
CA GLY A 36 -2.26 -12.96 18.97
C GLY A 36 -3.61 -12.41 18.54
N LEU A 37 -4.28 -11.63 19.43
CA LEU A 37 -5.51 -10.93 19.07
C LEU A 37 -5.25 -9.86 17.99
N TYR A 38 -4.17 -9.12 18.09
CA TYR A 38 -3.78 -8.11 17.09
C TYR A 38 -3.49 -8.72 15.74
N GLU A 39 -2.74 -9.83 15.70
CA GLU A 39 -2.48 -10.59 14.46
C GLU A 39 -3.77 -11.12 13.81
N ALA A 40 -4.70 -11.63 14.62
CA ALA A 40 -6.00 -12.07 14.11
C ALA A 40 -6.80 -10.92 13.49
N VAL A 41 -6.77 -9.74 14.11
CA VAL A 41 -7.39 -8.51 13.58
C VAL A 41 -6.74 -8.10 12.26
N LEU A 42 -5.43 -8.08 12.18
CA LEU A 42 -4.71 -7.76 10.94
C LEU A 42 -5.06 -8.75 9.82
N THR A 43 -5.12 -10.06 10.16
CA THR A 43 -5.50 -11.10 9.21
C THR A 43 -6.94 -10.92 8.71
N ALA A 44 -7.87 -10.59 9.60
CA ALA A 44 -9.26 -10.32 9.23
C ALA A 44 -9.38 -9.08 8.31
N CYS A 45 -8.60 -8.02 8.58
CA CYS A 45 -8.56 -6.83 7.72
C CYS A 45 -8.01 -7.12 6.30
N ARG A 46 -7.17 -8.16 6.13
CA ARG A 46 -6.68 -8.57 4.81
C ARG A 46 -7.78 -9.12 3.91
N ASN A 47 -8.75 -9.80 4.50
CA ASN A 47 -9.80 -10.50 3.78
C ASN A 47 -10.93 -9.57 3.30
N ASP A 48 -10.76 -8.25 3.43
CA ASP A 48 -11.73 -7.31 2.89
C ASP A 48 -11.56 -7.14 1.37
N HIS A 49 -11.90 -8.22 0.65
CA HIS A 49 -11.93 -8.30 -0.81
C HIS A 49 -13.13 -7.58 -1.44
N ARG A 50 -13.87 -6.79 -0.66
CA ARG A 50 -15.14 -6.19 -1.10
C ARG A 50 -14.98 -4.93 -1.94
N ASN A 51 -13.74 -4.43 -2.13
CA ASN A 51 -13.53 -3.24 -2.93
C ASN A 51 -13.40 -3.59 -4.41
N PRO A 52 -14.35 -3.18 -5.28
CA PRO A 52 -14.30 -3.44 -6.72
C PRO A 52 -13.04 -2.86 -7.40
N GLU A 53 -12.52 -1.74 -6.89
CA GLU A 53 -11.32 -1.10 -7.43
C GLU A 53 -10.07 -1.96 -7.21
N ASN A 54 -9.98 -2.65 -6.08
CA ASN A 54 -8.89 -3.59 -5.82
C ASN A 54 -8.95 -4.79 -6.79
N HIS A 55 -10.14 -5.31 -7.09
CA HIS A 55 -10.30 -6.38 -8.08
C HIS A 55 -9.87 -5.92 -9.47
N LEU A 56 -10.32 -4.73 -9.91
CA LEU A 56 -9.96 -4.17 -11.21
C LEU A 56 -8.44 -3.92 -11.31
N ALA A 57 -7.83 -3.40 -10.26
CA ALA A 57 -6.39 -3.19 -10.20
C ALA A 57 -5.62 -4.51 -10.35
N MET A 58 -6.10 -5.59 -9.72
CA MET A 58 -5.43 -6.89 -9.69
C MET A 58 -5.64 -7.75 -10.94
N ASP A 59 -6.60 -7.41 -11.80
CA ASP A 59 -6.92 -8.19 -13.01
C ASP A 59 -5.88 -7.96 -14.11
N SER A 60 -5.03 -8.95 -14.36
CA SER A 60 -3.97 -8.88 -15.38
C SER A 60 -4.49 -8.84 -16.81
N THR A 61 -5.77 -9.10 -17.06
CA THR A 61 -6.39 -8.98 -18.39
C THR A 61 -6.75 -7.55 -18.74
N VAL A 62 -6.82 -6.68 -17.74
CA VAL A 62 -7.11 -5.24 -17.88
C VAL A 62 -5.84 -4.48 -18.27
N GLN A 63 -5.98 -3.47 -19.12
CA GLN A 63 -4.85 -2.63 -19.55
C GLN A 63 -4.11 -2.02 -18.36
N PRO A 64 -2.75 -1.97 -18.38
CA PRO A 64 -1.94 -1.47 -17.27
C PRO A 64 -2.30 -0.05 -16.80
N ALA A 65 -2.68 0.85 -17.72
CA ALA A 65 -3.08 2.21 -17.39
C ALA A 65 -4.38 2.24 -16.55
N VAL A 66 -5.36 1.41 -16.89
CA VAL A 66 -6.63 1.29 -16.15
C VAL A 66 -6.40 0.67 -14.76
N ARG A 67 -5.51 -0.32 -14.69
CA ARG A 67 -5.10 -0.94 -13.43
C ARG A 67 -4.39 0.05 -12.52
N LEU A 68 -3.53 0.90 -13.08
CA LEU A 68 -2.85 1.95 -12.32
C LEU A 68 -3.86 2.95 -11.75
N GLU A 69 -4.82 3.42 -12.54
CA GLU A 69 -5.85 4.34 -12.07
C GLU A 69 -6.69 3.73 -10.94
N ALA A 70 -7.11 2.48 -11.09
CA ALA A 70 -7.86 1.75 -10.06
C ALA A 70 -7.04 1.63 -8.76
N TYR A 71 -5.73 1.33 -8.86
CA TYR A 71 -4.84 1.26 -7.72
C TYR A 71 -4.68 2.63 -7.03
N VAL A 72 -4.44 3.68 -7.80
CA VAL A 72 -4.28 5.05 -7.26
C VAL A 72 -5.55 5.47 -6.52
N ARG A 73 -6.73 5.23 -7.10
CA ARG A 73 -8.04 5.53 -6.49
C ARG A 73 -8.23 4.77 -5.18
N TRP A 74 -8.01 3.47 -5.20
CA TRP A 74 -8.11 2.62 -4.01
C TRP A 74 -7.12 3.06 -2.91
N MET A 75 -5.87 3.35 -3.28
CA MET A 75 -4.84 3.76 -2.35
C MET A 75 -5.16 5.11 -1.70
N PHE A 76 -5.63 6.10 -2.47
CA PHE A 76 -6.08 7.38 -1.93
C PHE A 76 -7.22 7.22 -0.94
N ARG A 77 -8.25 6.45 -1.26
CA ARG A 77 -9.37 6.18 -0.34
C ARG A 77 -8.88 5.57 0.97
N ARG A 78 -7.99 4.59 0.89
CA ARG A 78 -7.40 3.92 2.04
C ARG A 78 -6.55 4.87 2.90
N VAL A 79 -5.67 5.64 2.28
CA VAL A 79 -4.70 6.51 2.96
C VAL A 79 -5.39 7.71 3.61
N LEU A 80 -6.33 8.33 2.93
CA LEU A 80 -7.07 9.48 3.43
C LEU A 80 -8.25 9.09 4.35
N ALA A 81 -8.48 7.79 4.54
CA ALA A 81 -9.59 7.27 5.34
C ALA A 81 -10.95 7.87 4.94
N LEU A 82 -11.14 8.06 3.63
CA LEU A 82 -12.40 8.59 3.09
C LEU A 82 -13.57 7.63 3.34
N ASP A 83 -13.27 6.34 3.39
CA ASP A 83 -14.21 5.30 3.79
C ASP A 83 -13.89 4.87 5.23
N ARG A 84 -14.83 5.05 6.15
CA ARG A 84 -14.68 4.67 7.58
C ARG A 84 -14.44 3.16 7.79
N GLU A 85 -14.46 2.38 6.72
CA GLU A 85 -14.41 0.92 6.73
C GLU A 85 -13.00 0.33 6.59
N PHE A 86 -11.91 1.15 6.63
CA PHE A 86 -10.54 0.65 6.54
C PHE A 86 -9.77 0.69 7.88
N PRO A 87 -10.07 -0.23 8.83
CA PRO A 87 -9.35 -0.30 10.09
C PRO A 87 -7.84 -0.52 9.92
N LEU A 88 -7.44 -1.29 8.90
CA LEU A 88 -6.03 -1.54 8.58
C LEU A 88 -5.28 -0.26 8.23
N GLY A 89 -5.88 0.65 7.47
CA GLY A 89 -5.27 1.94 7.13
C GLY A 89 -4.98 2.79 8.39
N GLN A 90 -5.89 2.79 9.36
CA GLN A 90 -5.68 3.49 10.63
C GLN A 90 -4.59 2.85 11.47
N ILE A 91 -4.55 1.51 11.51
CA ILE A 91 -3.52 0.74 12.20
C ILE A 91 -2.15 1.03 11.56
N LEU A 92 -2.03 0.95 10.24
CA LEU A 92 -0.80 1.24 9.49
C LEU A 92 -0.29 2.65 9.76
N ASN A 93 -1.17 3.66 9.75
CA ASN A 93 -0.79 5.04 10.02
C ASN A 93 -0.16 5.19 11.42
N ARG A 94 -0.67 4.47 12.43
CA ARG A 94 -0.07 4.49 13.77
C ARG A 94 1.27 3.76 13.82
N GLU A 95 1.36 2.59 13.21
CA GLU A 95 2.61 1.84 13.15
C GLU A 95 3.72 2.59 12.39
N MET A 96 3.39 3.50 11.48
CA MET A 96 4.37 4.35 10.81
C MET A 96 4.89 5.48 11.69
N ILE A 97 4.09 5.93 12.67
CA ILE A 97 4.48 6.99 13.64
C ILE A 97 5.17 6.37 14.86
N GLU A 98 4.60 5.30 15.40
CA GLU A 98 5.07 4.58 16.59
C GLU A 98 5.21 3.09 16.28
N PRO A 99 6.33 2.66 15.66
CA PRO A 99 6.53 1.27 15.29
C PRO A 99 6.47 0.33 16.50
N THR A 100 5.76 -0.77 16.33
CA THR A 100 5.75 -1.89 17.28
C THR A 100 6.36 -3.14 16.65
N PRO A 101 6.65 -4.21 17.42
CA PRO A 101 7.09 -5.48 16.84
C PRO A 101 6.13 -6.06 15.80
N ALA A 102 4.84 -5.69 15.85
CA ALA A 102 3.85 -6.12 14.87
C ALA A 102 4.06 -5.52 13.47
N LEU A 103 4.79 -4.39 13.34
CA LEU A 103 5.04 -3.77 12.04
C LEU A 103 5.72 -4.72 11.05
N SER A 104 6.68 -5.52 11.49
CA SER A 104 7.33 -6.51 10.63
C SER A 104 6.33 -7.49 10.03
N ARG A 105 5.39 -7.96 10.84
CA ARG A 105 4.32 -8.86 10.40
C ARG A 105 3.35 -8.18 9.45
N ILE A 106 2.99 -6.93 9.73
CA ILE A 106 2.15 -6.11 8.84
C ILE A 106 2.83 -5.95 7.48
N VAL A 107 4.13 -5.65 7.46
CA VAL A 107 4.91 -5.53 6.23
C VAL A 107 4.86 -6.83 5.43
N GLU A 108 5.16 -7.97 6.06
CA GLU A 108 5.18 -9.26 5.37
C GLU A 108 3.82 -9.69 4.82
N VAL A 109 2.77 -9.49 5.61
CA VAL A 109 1.44 -10.01 5.28
C VAL A 109 0.66 -9.08 4.35
N HIS A 110 0.81 -7.75 4.50
CA HIS A 110 -0.02 -6.77 3.81
C HIS A 110 0.76 -5.92 2.79
N ILE A 111 1.91 -5.35 3.19
CA ILE A 111 2.61 -4.38 2.36
C ILE A 111 3.42 -5.08 1.27
N ARG A 112 4.15 -6.14 1.60
CA ARG A 112 5.01 -6.82 0.64
C ARG A 112 4.27 -7.45 -0.55
N PRO A 113 3.12 -8.15 -0.37
CA PRO A 113 2.33 -8.62 -1.51
C PRO A 113 1.84 -7.49 -2.42
N GLU A 114 1.37 -6.39 -1.82
CA GLU A 114 0.93 -5.20 -2.57
C GLU A 114 2.09 -4.56 -3.33
N ALA A 115 3.25 -4.39 -2.70
CA ALA A 115 4.44 -3.83 -3.33
C ALA A 115 4.95 -4.69 -4.49
N ARG A 116 4.92 -6.03 -4.36
CA ARG A 116 5.27 -6.96 -5.45
C ARG A 116 4.31 -6.83 -6.62
N TRP A 117 3.03 -6.77 -6.33
CA TRP A 117 2.01 -6.60 -7.34
C TRP A 117 2.19 -5.26 -8.09
N LEU A 118 2.38 -4.15 -7.37
CA LEU A 118 2.61 -2.84 -7.98
C LEU A 118 3.92 -2.81 -8.79
N ALA A 119 4.96 -3.47 -8.33
CA ALA A 119 6.21 -3.61 -9.09
C ALA A 119 5.99 -4.41 -10.40
N SER A 120 5.11 -5.42 -10.39
CA SER A 120 4.70 -6.11 -11.63
C SER A 120 3.96 -5.18 -12.58
N LEU A 121 3.03 -4.37 -12.07
CA LEU A 121 2.35 -3.35 -12.87
C LEU A 121 3.32 -2.31 -13.45
N MET A 122 4.32 -1.88 -12.65
CA MET A 122 5.37 -0.98 -13.15
C MET A 122 6.19 -1.66 -14.27
N ARG A 123 6.45 -2.96 -14.18
CA ARG A 123 7.10 -3.72 -15.26
C ARG A 123 6.26 -3.74 -16.53
N ASP A 124 4.95 -3.92 -16.42
CA ASP A 124 4.03 -3.89 -17.57
C ASP A 124 4.04 -2.50 -18.26
N LEU A 125 4.17 -1.42 -17.47
CA LEU A 125 4.21 -0.04 -17.97
C LEU A 125 5.60 0.35 -18.54
N LEU A 126 6.68 -0.02 -17.88
CA LEU A 126 8.05 0.36 -18.23
C LEU A 126 8.67 -0.57 -19.27
N GLY A 127 8.29 -1.85 -19.28
CA GLY A 127 8.85 -2.88 -20.12
C GLY A 127 9.95 -3.71 -19.46
N PRO A 128 10.40 -4.79 -20.15
CA PRO A 128 11.26 -5.81 -19.55
C PRO A 128 12.72 -5.39 -19.37
N THR A 129 13.15 -4.30 -19.97
CA THR A 129 14.55 -3.83 -19.93
C THR A 129 14.92 -3.11 -18.64
N PHE A 130 13.94 -2.83 -17.78
CA PHE A 130 14.16 -2.15 -16.50
C PHE A 130 14.55 -3.13 -15.41
N SER A 131 15.63 -2.79 -14.68
CA SER A 131 16.13 -3.58 -13.57
C SER A 131 15.16 -3.57 -12.38
N ARG A 132 15.35 -4.52 -11.47
CA ARG A 132 14.60 -4.62 -10.22
C ARG A 132 14.63 -3.32 -9.41
N ASP A 133 15.80 -2.67 -9.32
CA ASP A 133 15.96 -1.45 -8.54
C ASP A 133 15.24 -0.25 -9.17
N GLU A 134 15.20 -0.19 -10.50
CA GLU A 134 14.44 0.84 -11.23
C GLU A 134 12.94 0.64 -11.03
N LEU A 135 12.46 -0.60 -11.13
CA LEU A 135 11.05 -0.94 -10.84
C LEU A 135 10.68 -0.61 -9.38
N SER A 136 11.58 -0.90 -8.44
CA SER A 136 11.37 -0.55 -7.03
C SER A 136 11.28 0.96 -6.82
N ARG A 137 12.16 1.75 -7.46
CA ARG A 137 12.10 3.22 -7.40
C ARG A 137 10.82 3.76 -8.04
N ALA A 138 10.40 3.24 -9.18
CA ALA A 138 9.15 3.63 -9.81
C ALA A 138 7.93 3.31 -8.92
N THR A 139 7.92 2.12 -8.30
CA THR A 139 6.90 1.73 -7.32
C THR A 139 6.85 2.71 -6.13
N MET A 140 8.01 3.04 -5.55
CA MET A 140 8.09 3.99 -4.44
C MET A 140 7.64 5.40 -4.85
N SER A 141 7.89 5.82 -6.08
CA SER A 141 7.44 7.12 -6.60
C SER A 141 5.91 7.20 -6.65
N VAL A 142 5.23 6.15 -7.07
CA VAL A 142 3.75 6.11 -7.07
C VAL A 142 3.20 6.17 -5.66
N VAL A 143 3.70 5.31 -4.77
CA VAL A 143 3.25 5.25 -3.37
C VAL A 143 3.54 6.56 -2.64
N GLY A 144 4.73 7.12 -2.85
CA GLY A 144 5.18 8.37 -2.21
C GLY A 144 4.30 9.57 -2.55
N GLN A 145 3.86 9.72 -3.80
CA GLN A 145 2.94 10.78 -4.20
C GLN A 145 1.64 10.75 -3.38
N ILE A 146 1.10 9.55 -3.13
CA ILE A 146 -0.17 9.39 -2.39
C ILE A 146 0.06 9.55 -0.89
N LEU A 147 1.10 8.91 -0.33
CA LEU A 147 1.41 8.99 1.10
C LEU A 147 1.77 10.40 1.55
N PHE A 148 2.32 11.23 0.66
CA PHE A 148 2.64 12.63 0.94
C PHE A 148 1.42 13.39 1.48
N TYR A 149 0.26 13.25 0.85
CA TYR A 149 -0.98 13.90 1.29
C TYR A 149 -1.37 13.51 2.72
N LYS A 150 -1.09 12.27 3.14
CA LYS A 150 -1.40 11.82 4.50
C LYS A 150 -0.39 12.29 5.52
N HIS A 151 0.90 12.05 5.25
CA HIS A 151 1.96 12.31 6.23
C HIS A 151 2.31 13.79 6.34
N CYS A 152 2.11 14.54 5.28
CA CYS A 152 2.34 15.97 5.23
C CYS A 152 1.05 16.81 5.30
N SER A 153 -0.07 16.21 5.71
CA SER A 153 -1.38 16.88 5.72
C SER A 153 -1.38 18.20 6.49
N SER A 154 -0.73 18.25 7.66
CA SER A 154 -0.59 19.48 8.43
C SER A 154 0.21 20.55 7.69
N VAL A 155 1.32 20.15 7.03
CA VAL A 155 2.13 21.08 6.24
C VAL A 155 1.33 21.61 5.04
N ILE A 156 0.65 20.73 4.33
CA ILE A 156 -0.19 21.10 3.18
C ILE A 156 -1.29 22.06 3.62
N HIS A 157 -1.96 21.80 4.75
CA HIS A 157 -2.98 22.68 5.29
C HIS A 157 -2.45 24.10 5.59
N PHE A 158 -1.25 24.21 6.13
CA PHE A 158 -0.61 25.52 6.39
C PHE A 158 -0.10 26.20 5.10
N LEU A 159 0.24 25.45 4.06
CA LEU A 159 0.63 26.02 2.78
C LEU A 159 -0.60 26.53 2.03
N ASP A 160 -1.54 25.67 1.79
CA ASP A 160 -2.82 25.93 1.12
C ASP A 160 -3.75 24.72 1.29
N GLU A 161 -4.81 24.86 2.07
CA GLU A 161 -5.74 23.77 2.33
C GLU A 161 -6.48 23.25 1.08
N THR A 162 -6.51 24.05 0.01
CA THR A 162 -7.12 23.65 -1.27
C THR A 162 -6.32 22.57 -2.00
N LEU A 163 -5.06 22.35 -1.62
CA LEU A 163 -4.21 21.29 -2.16
C LEU A 163 -4.53 19.89 -1.58
N MET A 164 -5.34 19.83 -0.51
CA MET A 164 -5.76 18.54 0.06
C MET A 164 -6.90 17.95 -0.75
N PRO A 165 -6.85 16.64 -1.10
CA PRO A 165 -7.95 15.97 -1.78
C PRO A 165 -9.25 16.06 -0.97
N ARG A 166 -10.27 16.67 -1.55
CA ARG A 166 -11.62 16.76 -1.02
C ARG A 166 -12.52 15.79 -1.76
N ARG A 167 -13.76 15.61 -1.26
CA ARG A 167 -14.70 14.68 -1.91
C ARG A 167 -15.11 15.12 -3.31
N ASP A 168 -15.18 16.42 -3.55
CA ASP A 168 -15.58 17.05 -4.81
C ASP A 168 -14.46 17.10 -5.87
N ASP A 169 -13.18 17.11 -5.44
CA ASP A 169 -12.02 17.12 -6.34
C ASP A 169 -11.18 15.83 -6.29
N PHE A 170 -11.62 14.84 -5.54
CA PHE A 170 -10.93 13.56 -5.34
C PHE A 170 -10.49 12.91 -6.67
N GLU A 171 -11.38 12.88 -7.64
CA GLU A 171 -11.11 12.28 -8.96
C GLU A 171 -10.06 13.08 -9.76
N ALA A 172 -9.93 14.38 -9.51
CA ALA A 172 -8.87 15.19 -10.12
C ALA A 172 -7.49 14.79 -9.59
N HIS A 173 -7.36 14.51 -8.30
CA HIS A 173 -6.12 14.02 -7.70
C HIS A 173 -5.76 12.61 -8.19
N VAL A 174 -6.75 11.71 -8.29
CA VAL A 174 -6.56 10.37 -8.86
C VAL A 174 -6.03 10.47 -10.29
N ARG A 175 -6.68 11.29 -11.12
CA ARG A 175 -6.28 11.50 -12.50
C ARG A 175 -4.88 12.09 -12.59
N HIS A 176 -4.57 13.11 -11.80
CA HIS A 176 -3.27 13.76 -11.79
C HIS A 176 -2.13 12.77 -11.50
N VAL A 177 -2.24 11.98 -10.43
CA VAL A 177 -1.20 10.99 -10.07
C VAL A 177 -1.08 9.91 -11.13
N THR A 178 -2.21 9.48 -11.71
CA THR A 178 -2.24 8.49 -12.77
C THR A 178 -1.55 9.00 -14.03
N GLU A 179 -1.95 10.18 -14.54
CA GLU A 179 -1.39 10.78 -15.76
C GLU A 179 0.09 11.12 -15.59
N PHE A 180 0.47 11.67 -14.44
CA PHE A 180 1.87 11.96 -14.13
C PHE A 180 2.72 10.69 -14.14
N THR A 181 2.24 9.60 -13.55
CA THR A 181 2.93 8.31 -13.55
C THR A 181 3.03 7.72 -14.95
N LEU A 182 1.93 7.76 -15.74
CA LEU A 182 1.93 7.27 -17.12
C LEU A 182 2.89 8.07 -18.02
N ALA A 183 2.88 9.39 -17.90
CA ALA A 183 3.81 10.25 -18.62
C ALA A 183 5.28 9.97 -18.26
N ALA A 184 5.56 9.80 -16.97
CA ALA A 184 6.91 9.47 -16.48
C ALA A 184 7.37 8.10 -17.00
N THR A 185 6.51 7.08 -16.93
CA THR A 185 6.85 5.72 -17.41
C THR A 185 7.05 5.69 -18.93
N ALA A 186 6.22 6.40 -19.70
CA ALA A 186 6.37 6.53 -21.15
C ALA A 186 7.69 7.24 -21.53
N GLY A 187 8.02 8.34 -20.84
CA GLY A 187 9.28 9.07 -21.05
C GLY A 187 10.51 8.25 -20.71
N LEU A 188 10.47 7.48 -19.61
CA LEU A 188 11.56 6.57 -19.24
C LEU A 188 11.77 5.45 -20.27
N ARG A 189 10.70 4.89 -20.80
CA ARG A 189 10.76 3.88 -21.87
C ARG A 189 11.38 4.46 -23.14
N ALA A 190 10.87 5.59 -23.61
CA ALA A 190 11.36 6.23 -24.83
C ALA A 190 12.87 6.55 -24.73
N ARG A 191 13.31 7.05 -23.57
CA ARG A 191 14.74 7.29 -23.33
C ARG A 191 15.55 6.00 -23.36
N ARG A 192 15.07 4.92 -22.74
CA ARG A 192 15.75 3.62 -22.74
C ARG A 192 15.86 3.03 -24.14
N GLU A 193 14.80 3.12 -24.94
CA GLU A 193 14.79 2.67 -26.33
C GLU A 193 15.81 3.44 -27.20
N SER A 194 15.99 4.74 -26.94
CA SER A 194 16.97 5.56 -27.65
C SER A 194 18.42 5.31 -27.20
N GLU A 195 18.63 4.85 -25.97
CA GLU A 195 19.97 4.56 -25.42
C GLU A 195 20.45 3.13 -25.73
N THR A 196 19.55 2.23 -26.19
CA THR A 196 19.90 0.83 -26.47
C THR A 196 20.28 0.72 -27.95
N PRO A 197 21.58 0.53 -28.30
CA PRO A 197 21.98 0.18 -29.66
C PRO A 197 21.36 -1.18 -30.01
N LEU A 198 20.96 -1.36 -31.26
CA LEU A 198 20.39 -2.59 -31.83
C LEU A 198 21.38 -3.77 -31.77
N THR A 199 21.60 -4.33 -30.57
CA THR A 199 22.31 -5.60 -30.40
C THR A 199 21.45 -6.52 -29.57
N ALA A 200 20.92 -7.54 -30.22
CA ALA A 200 20.19 -8.64 -29.60
C ALA A 200 21.03 -9.31 -28.52
N THR A 201 20.57 -9.34 -27.28
CA THR A 201 21.14 -10.17 -26.24
C THR A 201 20.06 -10.96 -25.53
N THR A 202 20.27 -12.26 -25.48
CA THR A 202 19.47 -13.30 -24.85
C THR A 202 19.11 -13.00 -23.41
N PHE A 203 17.87 -13.25 -23.08
CA PHE A 203 17.24 -13.05 -21.78
C PHE A 203 17.68 -14.13 -20.78
N ASP A 204 18.22 -13.71 -19.62
CA ASP A 204 18.36 -14.56 -18.46
C ASP A 204 17.11 -14.38 -17.55
N SER A 205 16.31 -15.45 -17.47
CA SER A 205 15.03 -15.47 -16.73
C SER A 205 15.18 -15.73 -15.23
N SER A 206 16.40 -15.67 -14.66
CA SER A 206 16.70 -16.12 -13.29
C SER A 206 16.75 -15.01 -12.23
N SER A 207 16.33 -13.77 -12.54
CA SER A 207 16.35 -12.68 -11.55
C SER A 207 15.24 -12.83 -10.51
N PRO A 208 15.54 -12.79 -9.19
CA PRO A 208 14.53 -12.87 -8.14
C PRO A 208 13.60 -11.66 -8.14
N GLU A 209 12.35 -11.88 -7.71
CA GLU A 209 11.29 -10.85 -7.66
C GLU A 209 11.69 -9.61 -6.82
N PRO A 210 11.17 -8.40 -7.17
CA PRO A 210 11.37 -7.19 -6.37
C PRO A 210 10.86 -7.38 -4.93
N PHE A 211 11.48 -6.70 -3.98
CA PHE A 211 11.18 -6.75 -2.53
C PHE A 211 11.44 -8.09 -1.81
N CYS A 212 12.17 -9.03 -2.41
CA CYS A 212 12.56 -10.28 -1.77
C CYS A 212 13.95 -10.16 -1.13
N LYS A 213 14.11 -9.35 -0.07
CA LYS A 213 15.23 -9.52 0.87
C LYS A 213 14.71 -10.27 2.09
N SER A 214 15.29 -11.42 2.38
CA SER A 214 15.11 -12.07 3.68
C SER A 214 15.59 -11.12 4.77
N PRO A 215 14.91 -11.02 5.93
CA PRO A 215 15.42 -10.24 7.04
C PRO A 215 16.77 -10.81 7.45
N ASN A 216 17.82 -9.97 7.51
CA ASN A 216 19.03 -10.31 8.21
C ASN A 216 18.66 -10.47 9.69
N VAL A 217 18.60 -11.70 10.15
CA VAL A 217 18.56 -12.04 11.56
C VAL A 217 19.99 -11.86 12.09
N ASN A 218 20.18 -10.79 12.83
CA ASN A 218 21.20 -10.68 13.87
C ASN A 218 20.48 -10.39 15.18
#